data_5e8507f79bbdbb90208b50ef1d138b7d
#
_entry.id   5e8507f79bbdbb90208b50ef1d138b7d
#
_cell.length_a   1.000
_cell.length_b   1.000
_cell.length_c   1.000
_cell.angle_alpha   90.00
_cell.angle_beta   90.00
_cell.angle_gamma   90.00
#
_symmetry.space_group_name_H-M   'P 1'
#
loop_
_entity.id
_entity.type
_entity.pdbx_description
1 polymer ?
#
loop_
_entity_poly.entity_id
_entity_poly.type
_entity_poly.pdbx_seq_one_letter_code
_entity_poly.pdbx_strand_id
1 'polypeptide(L)'
;MSDLYFPRSLKPVVSKGYSMTRRNNVWSVDLAGGGVRQGRDTYYDVFPVSVTLITSAMGRQAFLSFLEKVDGGASSFWMAHDFGMGIEDYQVTITSTIAESTEDGINWTITFTATAEKSPFQDQENQCLINNLPDLYGCYGDCLGSFLKIYANYETTFPRIWSNEGPAGYPPINLLASTLDSRIVYDGPQVYYINRNGNLVQSAANEWPLTFIDGVAVGRVPPESTSSNILIKSSKLSDASWVKTRATVSDAVDGFLNGGTFSLVPTQTNGSHLVYQSVSSAFAEGDVYTLSYVAKAYGYNYARLRAADDAGFIADCVANLSTGVIYAGAPGSDIAELGDGWYRFTETVAIRQGGASSLLLASWVYNNSAVGSFVGDGVSGILVCAMQIEKSPFATSPIVTESSPVTRTTASAKVTMNGATSIDITYSDGSVINVQAVDGYASIPQADSAWGSKYITRIDFNVDG
;
A
#
# COMPACT_ATOMS: atom_id res chain seq x y z
N MET A 1 -18.94 -11.57 -24.80
CA MET A 1 -17.57 -11.54 -24.25
C MET A 1 -17.73 -11.67 -22.75
N SER A 2 -16.97 -12.55 -22.13
CA SER A 2 -17.07 -12.77 -20.68
C SER A 2 -16.40 -11.62 -19.94
N ASP A 3 -17.11 -10.98 -18.99
CA ASP A 3 -16.55 -9.97 -18.08
C ASP A 3 -15.87 -10.60 -16.86
N LEU A 4 -15.48 -11.88 -16.96
CA LEU A 4 -14.87 -12.64 -15.88
C LEU A 4 -13.37 -12.41 -15.83
N TYR A 5 -12.85 -12.11 -14.65
CA TYR A 5 -11.43 -11.95 -14.37
C TYR A 5 -10.86 -13.18 -13.65
N PHE A 6 -9.63 -13.52 -13.97
CA PHE A 6 -8.88 -14.55 -13.24
C PHE A 6 -8.76 -14.16 -11.75
N PRO A 7 -8.98 -15.11 -10.81
CA PRO A 7 -8.95 -14.79 -9.37
C PRO A 7 -7.58 -14.21 -8.95
N ARG A 8 -7.56 -13.00 -8.43
CA ARG A 8 -6.34 -12.28 -8.01
C ARG A 8 -5.58 -12.94 -6.85
N SER A 9 -6.29 -13.76 -6.06
CA SER A 9 -5.67 -14.57 -4.99
C SER A 9 -4.79 -15.69 -5.52
N LEU A 10 -4.94 -16.04 -6.82
CA LEU A 10 -4.17 -17.08 -7.50
C LEU A 10 -3.08 -16.41 -8.33
N LYS A 11 -1.90 -16.22 -7.75
CA LYS A 11 -0.77 -15.60 -8.44
C LYS A 11 0.01 -16.65 -9.23
N PRO A 12 0.19 -16.49 -10.56
CA PRO A 12 1.08 -17.33 -11.33
C PRO A 12 2.53 -17.23 -10.85
N VAL A 13 3.25 -18.36 -10.83
CA VAL A 13 4.67 -18.39 -10.48
C VAL A 13 5.50 -17.94 -11.68
N VAL A 14 6.08 -16.75 -11.59
CA VAL A 14 6.86 -16.14 -12.68
C VAL A 14 8.28 -16.74 -12.80
N SER A 15 8.80 -17.44 -11.78
CA SER A 15 10.22 -17.74 -11.67
C SER A 15 10.77 -18.97 -12.40
N LYS A 16 9.90 -19.88 -12.91
CA LYS A 16 10.38 -21.08 -13.64
C LYS A 16 9.38 -21.54 -14.71
N GLY A 17 9.38 -20.95 -15.87
CA GLY A 17 8.56 -21.46 -16.97
C GLY A 17 7.77 -20.41 -17.73
N TYR A 18 7.98 -19.16 -17.43
CA TYR A 18 7.45 -18.09 -18.26
C TYR A 18 8.33 -17.99 -19.52
N SER A 19 7.94 -18.68 -20.57
CA SER A 19 8.56 -18.52 -21.89
C SER A 19 7.53 -17.90 -22.82
N MET A 20 7.88 -16.79 -23.41
CA MET A 20 7.11 -16.14 -24.45
C MET A 20 7.69 -16.51 -25.81
N THR A 21 6.89 -17.10 -26.68
CA THR A 21 7.25 -17.27 -28.08
C THR A 21 6.36 -16.34 -28.90
N ARG A 22 6.93 -15.30 -29.48
CA ARG A 22 6.20 -14.45 -30.41
C ARG A 22 5.90 -15.27 -31.67
N ARG A 23 4.63 -15.45 -32.00
CA ARG A 23 4.24 -16.06 -33.27
C ARG A 23 4.47 -15.03 -34.37
N ASN A 24 5.15 -15.46 -35.45
CA ASN A 24 5.26 -14.61 -36.63
C ASN A 24 3.90 -14.65 -37.36
N ASN A 25 3.14 -13.53 -37.25
CA ASN A 25 1.81 -13.41 -37.87
C ASN A 25 1.91 -13.11 -39.41
N VAL A 26 2.91 -13.67 -40.07
CA VAL A 26 3.17 -13.48 -41.49
C VAL A 26 3.12 -14.82 -42.19
N TRP A 27 2.23 -14.93 -43.15
CA TRP A 27 2.32 -16.06 -44.11
C TRP A 27 3.28 -15.70 -45.24
N SER A 28 4.04 -16.67 -45.71
CA SER A 28 4.92 -16.54 -46.87
C SER A 28 4.65 -17.63 -47.88
N VAL A 29 4.63 -17.27 -49.14
CA VAL A 29 4.52 -18.21 -50.27
C VAL A 29 5.66 -17.96 -51.22
N ASP A 30 6.41 -19.01 -51.53
CA ASP A 30 7.46 -18.96 -52.52
C ASP A 30 6.82 -18.89 -53.94
N LEU A 31 7.25 -17.91 -54.72
CA LEU A 31 6.79 -17.72 -56.08
C LEU A 31 7.72 -18.51 -57.05
N ALA A 32 7.15 -19.10 -58.10
CA ALA A 32 7.88 -19.92 -59.10
C ALA A 32 9.04 -19.19 -59.80
N GLY A 33 9.22 -17.87 -59.58
CA GLY A 33 10.32 -17.07 -60.10
C GLY A 33 11.40 -16.68 -59.08
N GLY A 34 11.43 -17.34 -57.90
CA GLY A 34 12.43 -17.07 -56.85
C GLY A 34 12.14 -15.89 -55.92
N GLY A 35 10.96 -15.28 -56.03
CA GLY A 35 10.49 -14.27 -55.10
C GLY A 35 9.61 -14.87 -53.96
N VAL A 36 9.60 -14.24 -52.79
CA VAL A 36 8.72 -14.59 -51.68
C VAL A 36 7.62 -13.55 -51.56
N ARG A 37 6.36 -14.01 -51.58
CA ARG A 37 5.23 -13.14 -51.25
C ARG A 37 4.87 -13.33 -49.80
N GLN A 38 4.86 -12.23 -49.04
CA GLN A 38 4.48 -12.25 -47.64
C GLN A 38 3.23 -11.41 -47.41
N GLY A 39 2.40 -11.83 -46.49
CA GLY A 39 1.23 -11.10 -46.06
C GLY A 39 0.96 -11.32 -44.56
N ARG A 40 0.27 -10.41 -43.96
CA ARG A 40 -0.14 -10.53 -42.54
C ARG A 40 -1.25 -11.57 -42.44
N ASP A 41 -1.08 -12.56 -41.53
CA ASP A 41 -2.02 -13.68 -41.34
C ASP A 41 -3.14 -13.28 -40.37
N THR A 42 -2.76 -12.52 -39.31
CA THR A 42 -3.72 -12.03 -38.31
C THR A 42 -3.47 -10.57 -38.00
N TYR A 43 -4.56 -9.86 -37.69
CA TYR A 43 -4.51 -8.43 -37.29
C TYR A 43 -4.30 -8.27 -35.79
N TYR A 44 -4.28 -9.35 -35.02
CA TYR A 44 -4.12 -9.34 -33.57
C TYR A 44 -2.89 -10.14 -33.16
N ASP A 45 -2.16 -9.63 -32.18
CA ASP A 45 -1.08 -10.38 -31.58
C ASP A 45 -1.66 -11.42 -30.61
N VAL A 46 -1.38 -12.69 -30.87
CA VAL A 46 -1.76 -13.82 -30.04
C VAL A 46 -0.50 -14.37 -29.38
N PHE A 47 -0.48 -14.39 -28.07
CA PHE A 47 0.65 -14.88 -27.30
C PHE A 47 0.33 -16.23 -26.66
N PRO A 48 1.02 -17.32 -27.02
CA PRO A 48 0.95 -18.55 -26.25
C PRO A 48 1.63 -18.34 -24.90
N VAL A 49 0.94 -18.67 -23.82
CA VAL A 49 1.42 -18.55 -22.44
C VAL A 49 1.31 -19.89 -21.73
N SER A 50 2.33 -20.21 -20.93
CA SER A 50 2.28 -21.31 -19.97
C SER A 50 2.07 -20.74 -18.58
N VAL A 51 1.05 -21.21 -17.88
CA VAL A 51 0.69 -20.75 -16.54
C VAL A 51 0.95 -21.86 -15.54
N THR A 52 1.71 -21.55 -14.50
CA THR A 52 1.91 -22.42 -13.35
C THR A 52 1.42 -21.71 -12.10
N LEU A 53 0.51 -22.34 -11.37
CA LEU A 53 0.01 -21.84 -10.09
C LEU A 53 0.52 -22.78 -9.00
N ILE A 54 1.03 -22.22 -7.91
CA ILE A 54 1.28 -22.96 -6.68
C ILE A 54 0.35 -22.38 -5.62
N THR A 55 -0.54 -23.22 -5.08
CA THR A 55 -1.61 -22.75 -4.21
C THR A 55 -1.98 -23.79 -3.14
N SER A 56 -2.69 -23.35 -2.11
CA SER A 56 -3.24 -24.24 -1.08
C SER A 56 -4.47 -24.99 -1.58
N ALA A 57 -4.97 -25.95 -0.81
CA ALA A 57 -6.22 -26.66 -1.10
C ALA A 57 -7.41 -25.70 -1.28
N MET A 58 -7.47 -24.60 -0.51
CA MET A 58 -8.50 -23.57 -0.65
C MET A 58 -8.34 -22.79 -1.97
N GLY A 59 -7.12 -22.43 -2.35
CA GLY A 59 -6.84 -21.77 -3.64
C GLY A 59 -7.14 -22.68 -4.82
N ARG A 60 -6.86 -24.00 -4.71
CA ARG A 60 -7.28 -24.99 -5.69
C ARG A 60 -8.81 -25.01 -5.86
N GLN A 61 -9.56 -25.02 -4.75
CA GLN A 61 -11.02 -24.96 -4.79
C GLN A 61 -11.53 -23.67 -5.46
N ALA A 62 -10.89 -22.52 -5.19
CA ALA A 62 -11.21 -21.26 -5.85
C ALA A 62 -10.95 -21.33 -7.35
N PHE A 63 -9.87 -21.97 -7.79
CA PHE A 63 -9.57 -22.19 -9.20
C PHE A 63 -10.60 -23.11 -9.88
N LEU A 64 -11.00 -24.20 -9.25
CA LEU A 64 -12.04 -25.09 -9.79
C LEU A 64 -13.40 -24.37 -9.93
N SER A 65 -13.78 -23.57 -8.93
CA SER A 65 -15.00 -22.76 -9.01
C SER A 65 -14.91 -21.67 -10.08
N PHE A 66 -13.72 -21.15 -10.37
CA PHE A 66 -13.50 -20.25 -11.49
C PHE A 66 -13.64 -20.97 -12.82
N LEU A 67 -13.08 -22.17 -12.96
CA LEU A 67 -13.20 -22.98 -14.19
C LEU A 67 -14.65 -23.29 -14.55
N GLU A 68 -15.50 -23.57 -13.58
CA GLU A 68 -16.94 -23.74 -13.80
C GLU A 68 -17.59 -22.49 -14.44
N LYS A 69 -17.16 -21.30 -14.04
CA LYS A 69 -17.67 -20.03 -14.56
C LYS A 69 -17.18 -19.71 -15.98
N VAL A 70 -16.07 -20.27 -16.40
CA VAL A 70 -15.48 -20.12 -17.74
C VAL A 70 -15.67 -21.38 -18.58
N ASP A 71 -16.73 -22.12 -18.35
CA ASP A 71 -17.12 -23.33 -19.09
C ASP A 71 -15.97 -24.36 -19.19
N GLY A 72 -15.30 -24.62 -18.07
CA GLY A 72 -14.14 -25.51 -18.02
C GLY A 72 -12.88 -24.97 -18.71
N GLY A 73 -12.83 -23.67 -18.99
CA GLY A 73 -11.76 -23.02 -19.73
C GLY A 73 -12.05 -22.77 -21.22
N ALA A 74 -13.24 -23.15 -21.71
CA ALA A 74 -13.66 -22.92 -23.09
C ALA A 74 -14.03 -21.46 -23.39
N SER A 75 -14.51 -20.74 -22.36
CA SER A 75 -14.80 -19.32 -22.47
C SER A 75 -13.57 -18.49 -22.13
N SER A 76 -13.36 -17.40 -22.87
CA SER A 76 -12.28 -16.45 -22.59
C SER A 76 -12.54 -15.65 -21.32
N PHE A 77 -11.47 -15.26 -20.64
CA PHE A 77 -11.48 -14.45 -19.42
C PHE A 77 -10.33 -13.45 -19.41
N TRP A 78 -10.39 -12.44 -18.57
CA TRP A 78 -9.33 -11.47 -18.42
C TRP A 78 -8.28 -11.93 -17.40
N MET A 79 -7.00 -11.85 -17.78
CA MET A 79 -5.88 -12.20 -16.91
C MET A 79 -4.70 -11.27 -17.16
N ALA A 80 -4.08 -10.83 -16.09
CA ALA A 80 -2.91 -9.95 -16.13
C ALA A 80 -1.65 -10.74 -16.52
N HIS A 81 -0.92 -10.26 -17.54
CA HIS A 81 0.36 -10.81 -18.00
C HIS A 81 1.37 -9.71 -18.27
N ASP A 82 2.65 -9.98 -18.01
CA ASP A 82 3.75 -9.12 -18.40
C ASP A 82 4.48 -9.75 -19.59
N PHE A 83 4.37 -9.13 -20.76
CA PHE A 83 5.08 -9.52 -21.96
C PHE A 83 6.29 -8.63 -22.25
N GLY A 84 6.91 -8.06 -21.21
CA GLY A 84 8.11 -7.25 -21.31
C GLY A 84 7.85 -5.75 -21.54
N MET A 85 6.57 -5.36 -21.50
CA MET A 85 6.12 -3.96 -21.62
C MET A 85 5.42 -3.48 -20.34
N GLY A 86 5.49 -4.25 -19.25
CA GLY A 86 4.70 -4.11 -18.04
C GLY A 86 3.53 -5.09 -18.00
N ILE A 87 2.86 -5.17 -16.86
CA ILE A 87 1.72 -6.06 -16.68
C ILE A 87 0.47 -5.40 -17.25
N GLU A 88 -0.19 -6.08 -18.17
CA GLU A 88 -1.43 -5.65 -18.84
C GLU A 88 -2.47 -6.76 -18.75
N ASP A 89 -3.77 -6.41 -18.83
CA ASP A 89 -4.85 -7.37 -18.90
C ASP A 89 -5.03 -7.87 -20.36
N TYR A 90 -4.97 -9.18 -20.53
CA TYR A 90 -5.19 -9.86 -21.79
C TYR A 90 -6.44 -10.72 -21.72
N GLN A 91 -7.13 -10.86 -22.85
CA GLN A 91 -8.19 -11.83 -22.99
C GLN A 91 -7.54 -13.21 -23.21
N VAL A 92 -7.73 -14.11 -22.26
CA VAL A 92 -7.05 -15.40 -22.21
C VAL A 92 -8.04 -16.52 -22.43
N THR A 93 -7.65 -17.50 -23.26
CA THR A 93 -8.41 -18.73 -23.49
C THR A 93 -7.49 -19.92 -23.23
N ILE A 94 -7.93 -20.89 -22.41
CA ILE A 94 -7.16 -22.10 -22.10
C ILE A 94 -7.13 -23.01 -23.33
N THR A 95 -5.94 -23.47 -23.72
CA THR A 95 -5.74 -24.28 -24.96
C THR A 95 -5.22 -25.69 -24.68
N SER A 96 -4.85 -26.01 -23.43
CA SER A 96 -4.40 -27.35 -23.04
C SER A 96 -5.29 -27.99 -22.00
N THR A 97 -5.08 -29.28 -21.76
CA THR A 97 -5.54 -29.93 -20.52
C THR A 97 -4.88 -29.27 -19.31
N ILE A 98 -5.64 -29.19 -18.23
CA ILE A 98 -5.15 -28.65 -16.94
C ILE A 98 -4.57 -29.82 -16.16
N ALA A 99 -3.28 -29.74 -15.82
CA ALA A 99 -2.61 -30.73 -15.00
C ALA A 99 -2.53 -30.24 -13.54
N GLU A 100 -2.87 -31.10 -12.61
CA GLU A 100 -2.82 -30.84 -11.16
C GLU A 100 -1.93 -31.90 -10.49
N SER A 101 -1.05 -31.45 -9.61
CA SER A 101 -0.20 -32.35 -8.80
C SER A 101 0.01 -31.79 -7.39
N THR A 102 0.26 -32.68 -6.45
CA THR A 102 0.67 -32.34 -5.08
C THR A 102 1.68 -33.37 -4.59
N GLU A 103 2.72 -32.94 -3.90
CA GLU A 103 3.71 -33.82 -3.27
C GLU A 103 3.44 -34.00 -1.77
N ASP A 104 2.81 -33.02 -1.11
CA ASP A 104 2.57 -32.98 0.33
C ASP A 104 1.09 -33.02 0.73
N GLY A 105 0.18 -33.03 -0.25
CA GLY A 105 -1.27 -32.95 -0.02
C GLY A 105 -1.79 -31.60 0.46
N ILE A 106 -0.90 -30.63 0.67
CA ILE A 106 -1.21 -29.28 1.18
C ILE A 106 -1.05 -28.25 0.06
N ASN A 107 0.08 -28.32 -0.66
CA ASN A 107 0.39 -27.42 -1.75
C ASN A 107 0.09 -28.09 -3.08
N TRP A 108 -0.66 -27.40 -3.91
CA TRP A 108 -1.08 -27.87 -5.24
C TRP A 108 -0.38 -27.07 -6.32
N THR A 109 0.20 -27.78 -7.27
CA THR A 109 0.75 -27.22 -8.51
C THR A 109 -0.25 -27.46 -9.63
N ILE A 110 -0.74 -26.39 -10.24
CA ILE A 110 -1.70 -26.42 -11.35
C ILE A 110 -1.01 -25.80 -12.56
N THR A 111 -0.98 -26.54 -13.68
CA THR A 111 -0.33 -26.08 -14.92
C THR A 111 -1.28 -26.19 -16.10
N PHE A 112 -1.28 -25.18 -16.94
CA PHE A 112 -2.00 -25.18 -18.23
C PHE A 112 -1.32 -24.24 -19.23
N THR A 113 -1.61 -24.43 -20.51
CA THR A 113 -1.27 -23.47 -21.55
C THR A 113 -2.52 -22.73 -22.02
N ALA A 114 -2.33 -21.50 -22.41
CA ALA A 114 -3.40 -20.64 -22.87
C ALA A 114 -2.92 -19.75 -24.02
N THR A 115 -3.83 -19.15 -24.74
CA THR A 115 -3.56 -18.04 -25.64
C THR A 115 -4.05 -16.74 -25.02
N ALA A 116 -3.19 -15.74 -25.02
CA ALA A 116 -3.52 -14.39 -24.61
C ALA A 116 -3.64 -13.51 -25.86
N GLU A 117 -4.77 -12.83 -26.00
CA GLU A 117 -5.04 -11.94 -27.13
C GLU A 117 -5.03 -10.48 -26.65
N LYS A 118 -4.42 -9.61 -27.45
CA LYS A 118 -4.39 -8.19 -27.18
C LYS A 118 -5.69 -7.53 -27.63
N SER A 119 -6.21 -6.59 -26.83
CA SER A 119 -7.39 -5.81 -27.19
C SER A 119 -7.09 -4.93 -28.42
N PRO A 120 -8.02 -4.81 -29.40
CA PRO A 120 -7.84 -3.94 -30.57
C PRO A 120 -7.65 -2.47 -30.25
N PHE A 121 -8.00 -2.02 -29.05
CA PHE A 121 -7.77 -0.63 -28.60
C PHE A 121 -6.30 -0.30 -28.30
N GLN A 122 -5.46 -1.29 -28.06
CA GLN A 122 -4.02 -1.09 -27.85
C GLN A 122 -3.23 -0.87 -29.15
N ASP A 123 -3.80 -1.18 -30.30
CA ASP A 123 -3.13 -0.95 -31.60
C ASP A 123 -2.94 0.55 -31.90
N GLN A 124 -3.82 1.43 -31.41
CA GLN A 124 -3.67 2.88 -31.60
C GLN A 124 -2.52 3.44 -30.75
N GLU A 125 -2.32 2.92 -29.53
CA GLU A 125 -1.23 3.33 -28.64
C GLU A 125 0.12 2.82 -29.17
N ASN A 126 0.17 1.59 -29.66
CA ASN A 126 1.35 1.03 -30.30
C ASN A 126 1.71 1.76 -31.60
N GLN A 127 0.72 2.18 -32.37
CA GLN A 127 0.96 2.95 -33.59
C GLN A 127 1.56 4.32 -33.28
N CYS A 128 1.15 4.97 -32.19
CA CYS A 128 1.75 6.20 -31.71
C CYS A 128 3.23 5.99 -31.29
N LEU A 129 3.54 4.89 -30.58
CA LEU A 129 4.90 4.51 -30.20
C LEU A 129 5.77 4.23 -31.44
N ILE A 130 5.27 3.45 -32.39
CA ILE A 130 6.01 3.09 -33.63
C ILE A 130 6.31 4.34 -34.47
N ASN A 131 5.33 5.22 -34.62
CA ASN A 131 5.46 6.43 -35.46
C ASN A 131 6.40 7.48 -34.85
N ASN A 132 6.57 7.49 -33.51
CA ASN A 132 7.35 8.48 -32.78
C ASN A 132 8.62 7.91 -32.13
N LEU A 133 8.98 6.64 -32.37
CA LEU A 133 10.15 5.99 -31.78
C LEU A 133 11.48 6.71 -32.05
N PRO A 134 11.72 7.36 -33.21
CA PRO A 134 12.94 8.15 -33.46
C PRO A 134 13.02 9.41 -32.62
N ASP A 135 11.89 9.96 -32.19
CA ASP A 135 11.76 11.24 -31.50
C ASP A 135 11.30 11.12 -30.03
N LEU A 136 11.57 9.98 -29.40
CA LEU A 136 11.18 9.71 -28.00
C LEU A 136 11.61 10.80 -27.00
N TYR A 137 12.58 11.63 -27.35
CA TYR A 137 12.98 12.81 -26.57
C TYR A 137 12.17 14.08 -26.87
N GLY A 138 11.37 14.10 -27.94
CA GLY A 138 10.56 15.26 -28.36
C GLY A 138 9.07 15.15 -28.05
N CYS A 139 8.55 13.92 -27.84
CA CYS A 139 7.12 13.65 -27.63
C CYS A 139 6.72 13.60 -26.14
N TYR A 140 7.03 14.66 -25.40
CA TYR A 140 6.75 14.71 -23.95
C TYR A 140 5.27 14.99 -23.61
N GLY A 141 4.39 15.26 -24.57
CA GLY A 141 3.00 15.62 -24.30
C GLY A 141 2.03 14.45 -24.34
N ASP A 142 1.91 13.78 -25.49
CA ASP A 142 0.76 12.90 -25.75
C ASP A 142 1.06 11.40 -25.61
N CYS A 143 2.23 10.94 -26.05
CA CYS A 143 2.58 9.51 -25.99
C CYS A 143 3.05 9.06 -24.59
N LEU A 144 3.72 9.92 -23.82
CA LEU A 144 4.10 9.64 -22.46
C LEU A 144 2.87 9.59 -21.53
N GLY A 145 1.82 10.38 -21.85
CA GLY A 145 0.53 10.30 -21.18
C GLY A 145 -0.11 8.93 -21.31
N SER A 146 -0.07 8.31 -22.49
CA SER A 146 -0.57 6.96 -22.74
C SER A 146 0.29 5.88 -22.08
N PHE A 147 1.61 6.03 -22.11
CA PHE A 147 2.55 5.10 -21.45
C PHE A 147 2.41 5.15 -19.90
N LEU A 148 2.24 6.33 -19.32
CA LEU A 148 1.99 6.51 -17.88
C LEU A 148 0.58 6.04 -17.49
N LYS A 149 -0.40 6.05 -18.39
CA LYS A 149 -1.72 5.42 -18.17
C LYS A 149 -1.61 3.91 -17.99
N ILE A 150 -0.76 3.25 -18.73
CA ILE A 150 -0.51 1.80 -18.62
C ILE A 150 0.11 1.48 -17.24
N TYR A 151 1.01 2.30 -16.73
CA TYR A 151 1.63 2.12 -15.42
C TYR A 151 0.76 2.56 -14.24
N ALA A 152 -0.07 3.59 -14.38
CA ALA A 152 -0.96 4.08 -13.32
C ALA A 152 -2.19 3.19 -13.10
N ASN A 153 -2.61 2.42 -14.11
CA ASN A 153 -3.77 1.51 -14.01
C ASN A 153 -3.48 0.21 -13.24
N TYR A 154 -2.26 0.05 -12.71
CA TYR A 154 -1.83 -1.22 -12.14
C TYR A 154 -2.33 -1.48 -10.71
N GLU A 155 -2.78 -0.48 -9.99
CA GLU A 155 -3.16 -0.63 -8.58
C GLU A 155 -4.64 -0.40 -8.26
N THR A 156 -5.46 0.00 -9.21
CA THR A 156 -6.89 0.17 -8.92
C THR A 156 -7.75 -0.83 -9.66
N THR A 157 -8.40 -1.65 -8.90
CA THR A 157 -9.57 -2.45 -9.24
C THR A 157 -10.58 -1.60 -9.99
N PHE A 158 -10.78 -1.95 -11.27
CA PHE A 158 -11.77 -1.49 -12.22
C PHE A 158 -11.44 -0.37 -13.18
N PRO A 159 -11.65 -0.66 -14.47
CA PRO A 159 -11.80 0.41 -15.41
C PRO A 159 -13.24 0.96 -15.28
N ARG A 160 -13.45 2.02 -14.55
CA ARG A 160 -14.13 3.07 -15.24
C ARG A 160 -13.15 3.48 -16.33
N ILE A 161 -13.56 3.42 -17.59
CA ILE A 161 -12.90 4.08 -18.70
C ILE A 161 -12.84 5.55 -18.24
N TRP A 162 -11.72 5.89 -17.60
CA TRP A 162 -11.42 7.26 -17.26
C TRP A 162 -11.07 7.88 -18.61
N SER A 163 -12.01 8.53 -19.25
CA SER A 163 -11.62 9.58 -20.15
C SER A 163 -10.70 10.48 -19.32
N ASN A 164 -9.45 10.68 -19.77
CA ASN A 164 -8.57 11.68 -19.16
C ASN A 164 -9.10 13.10 -19.37
N GLU A 165 -10.23 13.21 -20.00
CA GLU A 165 -10.96 14.42 -20.27
C GLU A 165 -12.05 14.48 -19.21
N GLY A 166 -11.75 15.17 -18.12
CA GLY A 166 -12.81 15.79 -17.34
C GLY A 166 -13.69 16.64 -18.26
N PRO A 167 -14.77 17.23 -17.77
CA PRO A 167 -15.58 18.14 -18.55
C PRO A 167 -14.68 19.14 -19.28
N ALA A 168 -15.00 19.51 -20.52
CA ALA A 168 -14.14 20.37 -21.35
C ALA A 168 -13.67 21.60 -20.57
N GLY A 169 -12.35 21.76 -20.43
CA GLY A 169 -11.74 22.82 -19.62
C GLY A 169 -11.43 22.46 -18.15
N TYR A 170 -11.75 21.24 -17.68
CA TYR A 170 -11.54 20.80 -16.29
C TYR A 170 -10.80 19.46 -16.22
N PRO A 171 -9.51 19.39 -16.64
CA PRO A 171 -8.77 18.15 -16.57
C PRO A 171 -8.65 17.69 -15.11
N PRO A 172 -8.75 16.38 -14.83
CA PRO A 172 -8.61 15.85 -13.49
C PRO A 172 -7.22 16.11 -12.90
N ILE A 173 -7.14 16.18 -11.59
CA ILE A 173 -5.88 16.32 -10.86
C ILE A 173 -5.38 14.93 -10.46
N ASN A 174 -4.18 14.59 -10.90
CA ASN A 174 -3.48 13.36 -10.51
C ASN A 174 -2.62 13.63 -9.27
N LEU A 175 -3.00 13.07 -8.12
CA LEU A 175 -2.26 13.20 -6.85
C LEU A 175 -1.17 12.14 -6.65
N LEU A 176 -0.99 11.24 -7.62
CA LEU A 176 0.19 10.35 -7.70
C LEU A 176 1.38 11.03 -8.41
N ALA A 177 1.18 12.20 -8.99
CA ALA A 177 2.24 12.98 -9.60
C ALA A 177 3.20 13.58 -8.56
N SER A 178 4.50 13.61 -8.87
CA SER A 178 5.53 14.19 -8.00
C SER A 178 5.31 15.71 -7.81
N THR A 179 4.87 16.39 -8.85
CA THR A 179 4.55 17.83 -8.80
C THR A 179 3.07 18.00 -8.43
N LEU A 180 2.80 18.82 -7.44
CA LEU A 180 1.45 19.18 -7.05
C LEU A 180 0.83 20.10 -8.12
N ASP A 181 -0.42 19.82 -8.49
CA ASP A 181 -1.17 20.65 -9.45
C ASP A 181 -1.36 22.06 -8.89
N SER A 182 -1.16 23.08 -9.74
CA SER A 182 -1.23 24.49 -9.35
C SER A 182 -2.62 24.96 -8.89
N ARG A 183 -3.66 24.19 -9.18
CA ARG A 183 -5.03 24.44 -8.68
C ARG A 183 -5.21 24.07 -7.21
N ILE A 184 -4.25 23.33 -6.63
CA ILE A 184 -4.28 22.94 -5.23
C ILE A 184 -3.51 23.97 -4.39
N VAL A 185 -4.17 24.44 -3.34
CA VAL A 185 -3.56 25.25 -2.29
C VAL A 185 -3.49 24.40 -1.03
N TYR A 186 -2.29 24.07 -0.58
CA TYR A 186 -2.05 23.35 0.66
C TYR A 186 -1.39 24.28 1.66
N ASP A 187 -1.89 24.28 2.88
CA ASP A 187 -1.33 25.00 4.03
C ASP A 187 -1.23 24.03 5.21
N GLY A 188 -0.04 23.81 5.72
CA GLY A 188 0.18 22.87 6.80
C GLY A 188 1.59 22.86 7.36
N PRO A 189 1.74 22.23 8.54
CA PRO A 189 3.03 22.05 9.19
C PRO A 189 3.90 21.04 8.42
N GLN A 190 5.14 20.90 8.85
CA GLN A 190 5.97 19.77 8.45
C GLN A 190 5.32 18.46 8.94
N VAL A 191 5.27 17.45 8.06
CA VAL A 191 4.71 16.12 8.36
C VAL A 191 5.70 15.04 7.97
N TYR A 192 5.65 13.91 8.65
CA TYR A 192 6.42 12.74 8.27
C TYR A 192 5.66 11.94 7.20
N TYR A 193 6.38 11.50 6.18
CA TYR A 193 5.86 10.67 5.08
C TYR A 193 6.91 9.67 4.61
N ILE A 194 6.49 8.64 3.90
CA ILE A 194 7.39 7.62 3.36
C ILE A 194 7.83 8.08 1.96
N ASN A 195 9.13 8.30 1.78
CA ASN A 195 9.69 8.68 0.49
C ASN A 195 9.85 7.49 -0.45
N ARG A 196 10.25 7.73 -1.70
CA ARG A 196 10.44 6.69 -2.72
C ARG A 196 11.45 5.60 -2.31
N ASN A 197 12.37 5.89 -1.43
CA ASN A 197 13.38 4.94 -0.95
C ASN A 197 12.88 4.11 0.25
N GLY A 198 11.62 4.23 0.63
CA GLY A 198 11.04 3.52 1.77
C GLY A 198 11.41 4.10 3.14
N ASN A 199 11.97 5.30 3.21
CA ASN A 199 12.35 5.95 4.46
C ASN A 199 11.29 6.94 4.93
N LEU A 200 11.05 6.96 6.23
CA LEU A 200 10.23 7.98 6.88
C LEU A 200 11.03 9.28 7.02
N VAL A 201 10.61 10.30 6.30
CA VAL A 201 11.28 11.61 6.23
C VAL A 201 10.29 12.74 6.51
N GLN A 202 10.81 13.90 6.87
CA GLN A 202 9.99 15.08 7.14
C GLN A 202 9.87 15.96 5.89
N SER A 203 8.65 16.43 5.59
CA SER A 203 8.40 17.41 4.53
C SER A 203 8.84 18.82 4.93
N ALA A 204 8.88 19.74 3.97
CA ALA A 204 8.87 21.15 4.28
C ALA A 204 7.49 21.60 4.80
N ALA A 205 7.43 22.74 5.47
CA ALA A 205 6.15 23.38 5.76
C ALA A 205 5.48 23.84 4.47
N ASN A 206 4.15 23.74 4.40
CA ASN A 206 3.33 24.03 3.22
C ASN A 206 3.64 23.13 2.00
N GLU A 207 4.31 22.02 2.22
CA GLU A 207 4.48 20.96 1.24
C GLU A 207 3.51 19.81 1.55
N TRP A 208 2.66 19.47 0.59
CA TRP A 208 1.81 18.28 0.68
C TRP A 208 2.56 17.10 0.03
N PRO A 209 3.22 16.24 0.83
CA PRO A 209 4.13 15.24 0.29
C PRO A 209 3.39 14.09 -0.41
N LEU A 210 4.03 13.54 -1.44
CA LEU A 210 3.63 12.30 -2.07
C LEU A 210 4.22 11.12 -1.30
N THR A 211 3.38 10.19 -0.88
CA THR A 211 3.78 8.99 -0.11
C THR A 211 4.02 7.81 -1.05
N PHE A 212 4.99 6.98 -0.70
CA PHE A 212 5.35 5.77 -1.43
C PHE A 212 5.30 4.55 -0.52
N ILE A 213 4.91 3.40 -1.07
CA ILE A 213 5.02 2.07 -0.46
C ILE A 213 5.77 1.19 -1.46
N ASP A 214 6.84 0.54 -1.03
CA ASP A 214 7.72 -0.28 -1.89
C ASP A 214 8.18 0.44 -3.18
N GLY A 215 8.45 1.76 -3.05
CA GLY A 215 8.90 2.60 -4.17
C GLY A 215 7.78 3.05 -5.12
N VAL A 216 6.54 2.60 -4.91
CA VAL A 216 5.35 2.95 -5.70
C VAL A 216 4.59 4.10 -5.03
N ALA A 217 4.21 5.12 -5.81
CA ALA A 217 3.42 6.24 -5.33
C ALA A 217 1.99 5.77 -4.97
N VAL A 218 1.57 5.98 -3.73
CA VAL A 218 0.23 5.58 -3.25
C VAL A 218 -0.74 6.75 -3.08
N GLY A 219 -0.24 7.97 -3.17
CA GLY A 219 -1.05 9.18 -3.04
C GLY A 219 -0.58 10.12 -1.93
N ARG A 220 -1.43 11.06 -1.58
CA ARG A 220 -1.17 12.04 -0.52
C ARG A 220 -2.08 11.78 0.66
N VAL A 221 -1.50 11.82 1.87
CA VAL A 221 -2.30 11.69 3.12
C VAL A 221 -3.33 12.82 3.15
N PRO A 222 -4.61 12.56 3.46
CA PRO A 222 -5.59 13.63 3.68
C PRO A 222 -5.07 14.63 4.72
N PRO A 223 -5.40 15.93 4.63
CA PRO A 223 -4.99 16.90 5.62
C PRO A 223 -5.35 16.45 7.03
N GLU A 224 -4.41 16.54 7.96
CA GLU A 224 -4.61 16.05 9.32
C GLU A 224 -4.95 17.20 10.28
N SER A 225 -5.85 16.92 11.20
CA SER A 225 -6.20 17.85 12.30
C SER A 225 -5.03 18.03 13.25
N THR A 226 -5.11 19.07 14.10
CA THR A 226 -4.16 19.27 15.22
C THR A 226 -4.08 18.00 16.07
N SER A 227 -2.87 17.52 16.31
CA SER A 227 -2.60 16.42 17.22
C SER A 227 -1.31 16.65 18.02
N SER A 228 -1.20 15.97 19.15
CA SER A 228 -0.03 16.10 20.05
C SER A 228 0.47 14.72 20.45
N ASN A 229 1.75 14.46 20.22
CA ASN A 229 2.41 13.31 20.83
C ASN A 229 2.84 13.71 22.26
N ILE A 230 2.26 13.05 23.25
CA ILE A 230 2.50 13.36 24.68
C ILE A 230 3.68 12.57 25.27
N LEU A 231 4.27 11.62 24.54
CA LEU A 231 5.55 10.99 24.90
C LEU A 231 6.69 12.00 24.78
N ILE A 232 7.79 11.75 25.49
CA ILE A 232 9.05 12.47 25.29
C ILE A 232 10.10 11.52 24.72
N LYS A 233 11.09 12.06 24.00
CA LYS A 233 12.15 11.25 23.38
C LYS A 233 11.58 10.10 22.53
N SER A 234 10.50 10.35 21.80
CA SER A 234 9.79 9.34 21.01
C SER A 234 10.64 8.71 19.89
N SER A 235 11.71 9.40 19.47
CA SER A 235 12.72 8.93 18.51
C SER A 235 14.08 8.64 19.17
N LYS A 236 14.13 8.39 20.50
CA LYS A 236 15.37 8.08 21.21
C LYS A 236 15.13 7.07 22.33
N LEU A 237 14.81 5.84 21.99
CA LEU A 237 14.47 4.79 22.96
C LEU A 237 15.64 4.37 23.86
N SER A 238 16.88 4.72 23.51
CA SER A 238 18.05 4.55 24.37
C SER A 238 18.04 5.49 25.57
N ASP A 239 17.29 6.60 25.53
CA ASP A 239 17.18 7.57 26.62
C ASP A 239 16.63 6.95 27.92
N ALA A 240 17.00 7.54 29.08
CA ALA A 240 16.57 7.08 30.40
C ALA A 240 15.06 7.26 30.66
N SER A 241 14.37 8.11 29.91
CA SER A 241 12.91 8.26 29.97
C SER A 241 12.14 7.01 29.51
N TRP A 242 12.80 6.12 28.79
CA TRP A 242 12.28 4.82 28.39
C TRP A 242 12.79 3.73 29.34
N VAL A 243 11.87 2.99 29.95
CA VAL A 243 12.22 1.85 30.82
C VAL A 243 12.40 0.59 29.94
N LYS A 244 13.54 -0.07 30.11
CA LYS A 244 13.87 -1.32 29.43
C LYS A 244 13.72 -2.47 30.42
N THR A 245 12.96 -3.49 30.08
CA THR A 245 12.78 -4.68 30.91
C THR A 245 13.31 -5.89 30.17
N ARG A 246 14.40 -6.48 30.68
CA ARG A 246 15.07 -7.65 30.06
C ARG A 246 15.29 -7.50 28.54
N ALA A 247 15.55 -6.28 28.11
CA ALA A 247 15.78 -5.95 26.71
C ALA A 247 16.92 -4.94 26.58
N THR A 248 17.71 -5.08 25.53
CA THR A 248 18.71 -4.11 25.10
C THR A 248 18.13 -3.29 23.97
N VAL A 249 18.38 -1.99 24.00
CA VAL A 249 17.97 -1.04 22.94
C VAL A 249 19.24 -0.43 22.37
N SER A 250 19.40 -0.49 21.05
CA SER A 250 20.55 0.07 20.32
C SER A 250 20.06 0.79 19.06
N ASP A 251 20.82 1.80 18.62
CA ASP A 251 20.56 2.49 17.36
C ASP A 251 20.65 1.50 16.19
N ALA A 252 19.67 1.50 15.29
CA ALA A 252 19.70 0.69 14.06
C ALA A 252 20.47 1.43 12.96
N VAL A 253 21.30 0.70 12.21
CA VAL A 253 22.16 1.28 11.15
C VAL A 253 21.32 1.70 9.95
N ASP A 254 20.37 0.85 9.51
CA ASP A 254 19.48 1.10 8.37
C ASP A 254 18.03 1.13 8.87
N GLY A 255 17.62 2.28 9.36
CA GLY A 255 16.31 2.43 9.98
C GLY A 255 15.30 3.15 9.11
N PHE A 256 14.02 2.81 9.28
CA PHE A 256 12.88 3.47 8.65
C PHE A 256 12.86 4.98 8.92
N LEU A 257 13.12 5.38 10.16
CA LEU A 257 13.32 6.78 10.58
C LEU A 257 14.82 6.99 10.85
N ASN A 258 15.48 7.79 10.04
CA ASN A 258 16.92 8.06 10.19
C ASN A 258 17.23 8.65 11.56
N GLY A 259 18.14 7.98 12.31
CA GLY A 259 18.53 8.38 13.66
C GLY A 259 17.45 8.18 14.73
N GLY A 260 16.29 7.61 14.37
CA GLY A 260 15.16 7.38 15.27
C GLY A 260 14.61 5.95 15.24
N THR A 261 15.32 5.02 14.59
CA THR A 261 15.00 3.59 14.60
C THR A 261 15.94 2.85 15.54
N PHE A 262 15.39 1.93 16.34
CA PHE A 262 16.11 1.18 17.35
C PHE A 262 15.87 -0.33 17.20
N SER A 263 16.89 -1.13 17.46
CA SER A 263 16.72 -2.55 17.69
C SER A 263 16.35 -2.78 19.16
N LEU A 264 15.28 -3.55 19.39
CA LEU A 264 14.83 -4.02 20.70
C LEU A 264 15.13 -5.54 20.77
N VAL A 265 16.20 -5.91 21.49
CA VAL A 265 16.73 -7.26 21.56
C VAL A 265 16.49 -7.86 22.94
N PRO A 266 15.77 -8.98 23.08
CA PRO A 266 15.58 -9.75 24.29
C PRO A 266 16.91 -10.22 24.90
N THR A 267 17.08 -10.05 26.21
CA THR A 267 18.23 -10.64 26.94
C THR A 267 18.03 -12.15 27.13
N GLN A 268 19.13 -12.85 27.47
CA GLN A 268 19.15 -14.31 27.75
C GLN A 268 18.54 -14.65 29.12
N THR A 269 17.60 -13.86 29.61
CA THR A 269 16.88 -14.07 30.87
C THR A 269 15.43 -14.43 30.57
N ASN A 270 14.90 -15.45 31.23
CA ASN A 270 13.49 -15.80 31.04
C ASN A 270 12.55 -14.69 31.55
N GLY A 271 11.55 -14.37 30.74
CA GLY A 271 10.53 -13.38 31.08
C GLY A 271 10.10 -12.55 29.89
N SER A 272 9.39 -11.48 30.18
CA SER A 272 8.90 -10.52 29.17
C SER A 272 10.00 -9.53 28.79
N HIS A 273 10.09 -9.20 27.51
CA HIS A 273 11.12 -8.36 26.93
C HIS A 273 10.48 -7.14 26.29
N LEU A 274 10.66 -5.94 26.84
CA LEU A 274 9.94 -4.75 26.41
C LEU A 274 10.69 -3.45 26.68
N VAL A 275 10.24 -2.42 25.97
CA VAL A 275 10.53 -1.02 26.27
C VAL A 275 9.22 -0.28 26.46
N TYR A 276 9.14 0.63 27.43
CA TYR A 276 7.92 1.40 27.66
C TYR A 276 8.20 2.78 28.21
N GLN A 277 7.22 3.67 28.01
CA GLN A 277 7.14 4.96 28.69
C GLN A 277 5.74 5.16 29.26
N SER A 278 5.66 5.67 30.50
CA SER A 278 4.42 6.07 31.14
C SER A 278 4.37 7.59 31.24
N VAL A 279 3.28 8.16 30.78
CA VAL A 279 3.01 9.60 30.91
C VAL A 279 2.10 9.81 32.09
N SER A 280 2.55 10.61 33.07
CA SER A 280 1.76 11.00 34.24
C SER A 280 1.01 12.31 33.94
N SER A 281 -0.31 12.24 33.89
CA SER A 281 -1.21 13.36 33.65
C SER A 281 -2.62 12.99 34.12
N ALA A 282 -3.51 13.95 34.26
CA ALA A 282 -4.92 13.68 34.43
C ALA A 282 -5.56 13.37 33.07
N PHE A 283 -6.02 12.13 32.92
CA PHE A 283 -6.77 11.65 31.74
C PHE A 283 -8.25 11.56 32.12
N ALA A 284 -9.10 12.32 31.42
CA ALA A 284 -10.53 12.39 31.75
C ALA A 284 -11.27 11.15 31.25
N GLU A 285 -12.28 10.70 32.02
CA GLU A 285 -13.19 9.64 31.62
C GLU A 285 -13.81 9.91 30.26
N GLY A 286 -13.82 8.87 29.38
CA GLY A 286 -14.40 8.94 28.06
C GLY A 286 -13.50 9.58 26.99
N ASP A 287 -12.39 10.22 27.37
CA ASP A 287 -11.39 10.67 26.39
C ASP A 287 -10.82 9.49 25.62
N VAL A 288 -10.70 9.66 24.29
CA VAL A 288 -10.14 8.63 23.41
C VAL A 288 -8.69 8.96 23.09
N TYR A 289 -7.83 7.98 23.33
CA TYR A 289 -6.41 8.06 23.00
C TYR A 289 -6.02 6.95 22.04
N THR A 290 -5.15 7.28 21.10
CA THR A 290 -4.53 6.32 20.21
C THR A 290 -3.05 6.21 20.52
N LEU A 291 -2.61 4.97 20.75
CA LEU A 291 -1.22 4.60 20.96
C LEU A 291 -0.72 3.93 19.67
N SER A 292 0.44 4.30 19.19
CA SER A 292 1.02 3.69 17.99
C SER A 292 2.54 3.65 18.01
N TYR A 293 3.11 2.73 17.25
CA TYR A 293 4.52 2.69 16.89
C TYR A 293 4.71 1.90 15.59
N VAL A 294 5.89 2.05 14.97
CA VAL A 294 6.26 1.31 13.77
C VAL A 294 7.28 0.24 14.11
N ALA A 295 7.11 -0.98 13.58
CA ALA A 295 8.03 -2.09 13.81
C ALA A 295 8.29 -2.91 12.54
N LYS A 296 9.45 -3.59 12.54
CA LYS A 296 9.87 -4.58 11.54
C LYS A 296 10.53 -5.77 12.23
N ALA A 297 10.40 -6.95 11.66
CA ALA A 297 11.09 -8.15 12.14
C ALA A 297 12.63 -8.00 12.07
N TYR A 298 13.30 -8.43 13.12
CA TYR A 298 14.77 -8.49 13.22
C TYR A 298 15.17 -9.79 13.92
N GLY A 299 14.80 -10.92 13.34
CA GLY A 299 15.02 -12.26 13.90
C GLY A 299 13.79 -12.80 14.65
N TYR A 300 13.04 -12.00 15.37
CA TYR A 300 11.71 -12.36 15.88
C TYR A 300 10.62 -11.72 15.03
N ASN A 301 9.55 -12.49 14.81
CA ASN A 301 8.47 -12.12 13.88
C ASN A 301 7.21 -11.59 14.57
N TYR A 302 7.13 -11.61 15.90
CA TYR A 302 5.96 -11.12 16.61
C TYR A 302 6.31 -9.95 17.51
N ALA A 303 5.49 -8.92 17.43
CA ALA A 303 5.54 -7.76 18.29
C ALA A 303 4.19 -7.52 18.96
N ARG A 304 4.20 -6.82 20.09
CA ARG A 304 3.01 -6.44 20.81
C ARG A 304 3.06 -4.96 21.17
N LEU A 305 2.00 -4.23 20.84
CA LEU A 305 1.69 -2.95 21.45
C LEU A 305 0.79 -3.18 22.64
N ARG A 306 1.11 -2.58 23.79
CA ARG A 306 0.27 -2.58 24.97
C ARG A 306 -0.06 -1.18 25.41
N ALA A 307 -1.36 -0.95 25.65
CA ALA A 307 -1.88 0.19 26.40
C ALA A 307 -2.20 -0.22 27.84
N ALA A 308 -1.74 0.58 28.80
CA ALA A 308 -2.04 0.40 30.22
C ALA A 308 -2.16 1.75 30.91
N ASP A 309 -2.80 1.79 32.06
CA ASP A 309 -2.87 2.97 32.92
C ASP A 309 -2.51 2.62 34.36
N ASP A 310 -2.76 3.54 35.31
CA ASP A 310 -2.46 3.37 36.74
C ASP A 310 -3.23 2.22 37.41
N ALA A 311 -4.37 1.79 36.89
CA ALA A 311 -5.06 0.61 37.38
C ALA A 311 -4.69 -0.67 36.61
N GLY A 312 -3.82 -0.59 35.58
CA GLY A 312 -3.24 -1.74 34.91
C GLY A 312 -3.53 -1.81 33.41
N PHE A 313 -3.71 -3.02 32.92
CA PHE A 313 -3.92 -3.32 31.50
C PHE A 313 -5.24 -2.73 30.98
N ILE A 314 -5.18 -2.09 29.81
CA ILE A 314 -6.37 -1.63 29.07
C ILE A 314 -6.59 -2.50 27.83
N ALA A 315 -5.60 -2.51 26.91
CA ALA A 315 -5.71 -3.18 25.63
C ALA A 315 -4.33 -3.60 25.09
N ASP A 316 -4.32 -4.54 24.18
CA ASP A 316 -3.10 -4.87 23.42
C ASP A 316 -3.38 -5.42 22.01
N CYS A 317 -2.41 -5.20 21.12
CA CYS A 317 -2.36 -5.73 19.77
C CYS A 317 -1.08 -6.55 19.62
N VAL A 318 -1.20 -7.86 19.36
CA VAL A 318 -0.09 -8.75 19.01
C VAL A 318 -0.20 -9.08 17.54
N ALA A 319 0.84 -8.81 16.75
CA ALA A 319 0.81 -9.11 15.32
C ALA A 319 2.09 -9.78 14.83
N ASN A 320 1.97 -10.49 13.73
CA ASN A 320 3.06 -11.14 13.02
C ASN A 320 3.64 -10.16 11.98
N LEU A 321 4.88 -9.76 12.18
CA LEU A 321 5.63 -8.83 11.32
C LEU A 321 6.08 -9.44 9.97
N SER A 322 5.92 -10.75 9.77
CA SER A 322 6.19 -11.39 8.48
C SER A 322 4.96 -11.42 7.56
N THR A 323 3.77 -11.27 8.13
CA THR A 323 2.50 -11.43 7.40
C THR A 323 1.56 -10.24 7.53
N GLY A 324 1.84 -9.30 8.45
CA GLY A 324 0.95 -8.18 8.76
C GLY A 324 -0.39 -8.60 9.40
N VAL A 325 -0.47 -9.79 9.99
CA VAL A 325 -1.73 -10.31 10.54
C VAL A 325 -1.74 -10.16 12.05
N ILE A 326 -2.82 -9.61 12.58
CA ILE A 326 -3.08 -9.55 14.03
C ILE A 326 -3.32 -10.97 14.54
N TYR A 327 -2.46 -11.43 15.46
CA TYR A 327 -2.57 -12.71 16.13
C TYR A 327 -3.55 -12.65 17.31
N ALA A 328 -3.51 -11.56 18.08
CA ALA A 328 -4.43 -11.27 19.16
C ALA A 328 -4.55 -9.74 19.30
N GLY A 329 -5.76 -9.24 19.45
CA GLY A 329 -6.03 -7.82 19.56
C GLY A 329 -7.33 -7.54 20.30
N ALA A 330 -7.41 -6.35 20.92
CA ALA A 330 -8.62 -5.80 21.50
C ALA A 330 -9.47 -5.08 20.42
N PRO A 331 -10.73 -4.74 20.68
CA PRO A 331 -11.44 -3.78 19.85
C PRO A 331 -10.66 -2.44 19.80
N GLY A 332 -10.32 -1.97 18.61
CA GLY A 332 -9.47 -0.79 18.42
C GLY A 332 -8.02 -1.08 18.05
N SER A 333 -7.63 -2.38 18.04
CA SER A 333 -6.35 -2.82 17.49
C SER A 333 -6.35 -2.76 15.97
N ASP A 334 -5.29 -2.19 15.38
CA ASP A 334 -5.09 -2.15 13.95
C ASP A 334 -3.60 -2.27 13.60
N ILE A 335 -3.31 -2.75 12.38
CA ILE A 335 -1.96 -2.84 11.83
C ILE A 335 -1.98 -2.41 10.37
N ALA A 336 -1.13 -1.45 10.00
CA ALA A 336 -1.00 -0.96 8.63
C ALA A 336 0.39 -1.31 8.08
N GLU A 337 0.44 -1.87 6.88
CA GLU A 337 1.68 -2.10 6.15
C GLU A 337 2.21 -0.79 5.56
N LEU A 338 3.51 -0.54 5.76
CA LEU A 338 4.19 0.68 5.32
C LEU A 338 5.27 0.40 4.25
N GLY A 339 5.34 -0.82 3.74
CA GLY A 339 6.34 -1.31 2.80
C GLY A 339 7.60 -1.86 3.46
N ASP A 340 8.37 -2.64 2.70
CA ASP A 340 9.64 -3.27 3.13
C ASP A 340 9.55 -4.00 4.48
N GLY A 341 8.40 -4.61 4.78
CA GLY A 341 8.15 -5.33 6.03
C GLY A 341 8.02 -4.44 7.27
N TRP A 342 7.86 -3.14 7.10
CA TRP A 342 7.51 -2.20 8.16
C TRP A 342 6.01 -2.17 8.37
N TYR A 343 5.59 -2.24 9.63
CA TYR A 343 4.19 -2.20 10.04
C TYR A 343 3.98 -1.18 11.13
N ARG A 344 2.90 -0.39 11.02
CA ARG A 344 2.44 0.44 12.12
C ARG A 344 1.41 -0.31 12.94
N PHE A 345 1.68 -0.45 14.23
CA PHE A 345 0.75 -0.91 15.24
C PHE A 345 -0.06 0.26 15.77
N THR A 346 -1.33 0.07 15.96
CA THR A 346 -2.25 1.05 16.53
C THR A 346 -3.16 0.38 17.55
N GLU A 347 -3.38 1.07 18.67
CA GLU A 347 -4.33 0.69 19.70
C GLU A 347 -5.11 1.94 20.13
N THR A 348 -6.42 1.96 19.86
CA THR A 348 -7.30 3.08 20.23
C THR A 348 -8.11 2.68 21.44
N VAL A 349 -8.00 3.46 22.53
CA VAL A 349 -8.59 3.18 23.82
C VAL A 349 -9.39 4.37 24.35
N ALA A 350 -10.53 4.11 24.97
CA ALA A 350 -11.24 5.09 25.77
C ALA A 350 -10.78 5.01 27.22
N ILE A 351 -10.54 6.16 27.82
CA ILE A 351 -10.20 6.23 29.25
C ILE A 351 -11.40 5.75 30.07
N ARG A 352 -11.11 4.90 31.04
CA ARG A 352 -12.10 4.23 31.89
C ARG A 352 -12.91 5.19 32.74
N GLN A 353 -13.98 4.69 33.31
CA GLN A 353 -14.77 5.38 34.34
C GLN A 353 -13.88 5.78 35.52
N GLY A 354 -14.03 7.02 35.99
CA GLY A 354 -13.21 7.64 37.03
C GLY A 354 -11.92 8.28 36.51
N GLY A 355 -11.60 8.15 35.22
CA GLY A 355 -10.37 8.69 34.64
C GLY A 355 -9.13 7.84 34.93
N ALA A 356 -7.97 8.38 34.60
CA ALA A 356 -6.67 7.77 34.89
C ALA A 356 -5.64 8.87 35.25
N SER A 357 -4.63 8.51 36.05
CA SER A 357 -3.52 9.39 36.44
C SER A 357 -2.25 9.13 35.63
N SER A 358 -2.25 8.08 34.82
CA SER A 358 -1.17 7.79 33.86
C SER A 358 -1.67 7.02 32.66
N LEU A 359 -0.94 7.11 31.54
CA LEU A 359 -1.14 6.28 30.35
C LEU A 359 0.21 5.79 29.86
N LEU A 360 0.31 4.50 29.57
CA LEU A 360 1.54 3.80 29.22
C LEU A 360 1.44 3.20 27.84
N LEU A 361 2.49 3.43 27.03
CA LEU A 361 2.76 2.68 25.79
C LEU A 361 3.94 1.77 26.02
N ALA A 362 3.76 0.47 25.69
CA ALA A 362 4.86 -0.49 25.68
C ALA A 362 4.95 -1.23 24.34
N SER A 363 6.16 -1.37 23.84
CA SER A 363 6.51 -2.27 22.74
C SER A 363 7.20 -3.51 23.32
N TRP A 364 6.67 -4.69 22.99
CA TRP A 364 7.17 -5.98 23.46
C TRP A 364 7.65 -6.83 22.29
N VAL A 365 8.70 -7.62 22.54
CA VAL A 365 9.12 -8.69 21.64
C VAL A 365 8.45 -9.98 22.07
N TYR A 366 7.85 -10.68 21.12
CA TYR A 366 7.35 -12.04 21.24
C TYR A 366 8.25 -12.96 20.40
N ASN A 367 8.43 -14.20 20.84
CA ASN A 367 9.21 -15.16 20.05
C ASN A 367 8.43 -15.64 18.81
N ASN A 368 9.08 -16.42 17.96
CA ASN A 368 8.48 -16.90 16.70
C ASN A 368 7.33 -17.91 16.88
N SER A 369 7.01 -18.27 18.11
CA SER A 369 5.82 -19.05 18.50
C SER A 369 4.73 -18.18 19.14
N ALA A 370 4.79 -16.87 18.98
CA ALA A 370 3.90 -15.88 19.58
C ALA A 370 3.81 -15.95 21.12
N VAL A 371 4.92 -16.30 21.79
CA VAL A 371 5.01 -16.36 23.27
C VAL A 371 5.76 -15.13 23.77
N GLY A 372 5.13 -14.39 24.69
CA GLY A 372 5.65 -13.12 25.22
C GLY A 372 6.57 -13.25 26.44
N SER A 373 6.70 -14.44 27.01
CA SER A 373 7.63 -14.72 28.13
C SER A 373 8.51 -15.90 27.75
N PHE A 374 9.80 -15.63 27.48
CA PHE A 374 10.73 -16.62 26.96
C PHE A 374 12.18 -16.25 27.33
N VAL A 375 13.14 -17.12 27.03
CA VAL A 375 14.57 -16.83 27.11
C VAL A 375 15.02 -16.31 25.76
N GLY A 376 15.46 -15.05 25.65
CA GLY A 376 15.99 -14.47 24.43
C GLY A 376 17.36 -15.08 24.06
N ASP A 377 17.73 -14.95 22.80
CA ASP A 377 19.06 -15.38 22.30
C ASP A 377 20.13 -14.29 22.47
N GLY A 378 19.74 -13.06 22.80
CA GLY A 378 20.63 -11.90 22.93
C GLY A 378 21.06 -11.27 21.60
N VAL A 379 20.51 -11.71 20.46
CA VAL A 379 20.87 -11.27 19.11
C VAL A 379 19.62 -10.87 18.30
N SER A 380 18.62 -11.75 18.27
CA SER A 380 17.36 -11.51 17.55
C SER A 380 16.46 -10.53 18.33
N GLY A 381 15.68 -9.74 17.61
CA GLY A 381 14.77 -8.75 18.18
C GLY A 381 13.72 -8.29 17.18
N ILE A 382 13.27 -7.07 17.37
CA ILE A 382 12.49 -6.30 16.41
C ILE A 382 13.11 -4.92 16.23
N LEU A 383 12.91 -4.29 15.09
CA LEU A 383 13.20 -2.87 14.90
C LEU A 383 11.95 -2.07 15.26
N VAL A 384 12.14 -0.94 15.95
CA VAL A 384 11.04 -0.08 16.43
C VAL A 384 11.37 1.39 16.25
N CYS A 385 10.36 2.20 15.90
CA CYS A 385 10.47 3.65 15.79
C CYS A 385 9.10 4.33 15.92
N ALA A 386 9.08 5.67 15.85
CA ALA A 386 7.88 6.50 15.76
C ALA A 386 6.85 6.19 16.85
N MET A 387 7.29 6.11 18.10
CA MET A 387 6.42 5.91 19.25
C MET A 387 5.54 7.13 19.50
N GLN A 388 4.22 6.92 19.67
CA GLN A 388 3.25 8.01 19.80
C GLN A 388 2.09 7.65 20.70
N ILE A 389 1.69 8.61 21.57
CA ILE A 389 0.41 8.63 22.28
C ILE A 389 -0.25 9.96 21.96
N GLU A 390 -1.44 9.92 21.40
CA GLU A 390 -2.18 11.12 21.00
C GLU A 390 -3.65 11.05 21.41
N LYS A 391 -4.24 12.19 21.75
CA LYS A 391 -5.68 12.31 22.02
C LYS A 391 -6.39 12.42 20.67
N SER A 392 -6.72 11.28 20.09
CA SER A 392 -7.31 11.16 18.75
C SER A 392 -8.03 9.81 18.65
N PRO A 393 -9.10 9.68 17.84
CA PRO A 393 -9.77 8.40 17.58
C PRO A 393 -9.00 7.49 16.62
N PHE A 394 -7.91 7.97 16.00
CA PHE A 394 -7.03 7.20 15.13
C PHE A 394 -5.61 7.78 15.18
N ALA A 395 -4.62 7.00 14.75
CA ALA A 395 -3.24 7.47 14.71
C ALA A 395 -3.00 8.41 13.51
N THR A 396 -2.41 9.57 13.79
CA THR A 396 -1.98 10.52 12.75
C THR A 396 -0.55 10.22 12.28
N SER A 397 -0.04 10.93 11.27
CA SER A 397 1.37 10.80 10.85
C SER A 397 2.31 11.06 12.03
N PRO A 398 3.49 10.41 12.10
CA PRO A 398 4.37 10.50 13.25
C PRO A 398 4.71 11.93 13.67
N ILE A 399 4.62 12.19 14.98
CA ILE A 399 5.04 13.44 15.60
C ILE A 399 6.22 13.11 16.50
N VAL A 400 7.42 13.44 16.05
CA VAL A 400 8.65 13.17 16.79
C VAL A 400 8.81 14.19 17.92
N THR A 401 9.14 13.69 19.12
CA THR A 401 9.33 14.50 20.32
C THR A 401 10.75 14.38 20.85
N GLU A 402 11.22 15.47 21.45
CA GLU A 402 12.49 15.53 22.18
C GLU A 402 12.25 15.57 23.69
N SER A 403 12.62 16.65 24.35
CA SER A 403 12.52 16.78 25.83
C SER A 403 11.11 17.11 26.34
N SER A 404 10.18 17.39 25.45
CA SER A 404 8.80 17.77 25.78
C SER A 404 7.81 17.23 24.75
N PRO A 405 6.53 17.09 25.10
CA PRO A 405 5.45 16.87 24.13
C PRO A 405 5.48 17.89 22.99
N VAL A 406 5.08 17.44 21.79
CA VAL A 406 5.03 18.27 20.60
C VAL A 406 3.62 18.24 20.01
N THR A 407 3.10 19.42 19.71
CA THR A 407 1.82 19.59 19.02
C THR A 407 2.09 19.97 17.56
N ARG A 408 1.54 19.19 16.63
CA ARG A 408 1.45 19.52 15.23
C ARG A 408 0.13 20.22 14.98
N THR A 409 0.17 21.39 14.35
CA THR A 409 -1.03 22.16 13.99
C THR A 409 -1.79 21.51 12.85
N THR A 410 -3.05 21.90 12.67
CA THR A 410 -3.90 21.44 11.58
C THR A 410 -3.30 21.76 10.21
N ALA A 411 -3.43 20.83 9.27
CA ALA A 411 -3.22 21.07 7.85
C ALA A 411 -4.54 21.32 7.13
N SER A 412 -4.52 22.02 6.01
CA SER A 412 -5.68 22.22 5.14
C SER A 412 -5.27 22.14 3.67
N ALA A 413 -6.19 21.67 2.83
CA ALA A 413 -6.02 21.69 1.40
C ALA A 413 -7.32 22.10 0.73
N LYS A 414 -7.23 22.85 -0.36
CA LYS A 414 -8.39 23.27 -1.17
C LYS A 414 -8.02 23.29 -2.65
N VAL A 415 -9.02 23.08 -3.48
CA VAL A 415 -8.90 23.09 -4.94
C VAL A 415 -9.59 24.34 -5.49
N THR A 416 -8.91 25.04 -6.40
CA THR A 416 -9.50 26.18 -7.15
C THR A 416 -10.44 25.62 -8.20
N MET A 417 -11.69 26.07 -8.20
CA MET A 417 -12.77 25.46 -8.96
C MET A 417 -12.95 26.01 -10.38
N ASN A 418 -12.51 27.26 -10.64
CA ASN A 418 -12.61 27.93 -11.95
C ASN A 418 -13.97 27.85 -12.63
N GLY A 419 -15.06 27.75 -11.85
CA GLY A 419 -16.44 27.63 -12.34
C GLY A 419 -17.03 26.23 -12.27
N ALA A 420 -16.26 25.20 -11.89
CA ALA A 420 -16.84 23.88 -11.57
C ALA A 420 -17.68 23.95 -10.29
N THR A 421 -18.71 23.10 -10.20
CA THR A 421 -19.71 23.13 -9.11
C THR A 421 -19.33 22.20 -7.95
N SER A 422 -18.65 21.10 -8.22
CA SER A 422 -18.14 20.18 -7.21
C SER A 422 -16.91 19.40 -7.71
N ILE A 423 -16.26 18.68 -6.80
CA ILE A 423 -15.20 17.72 -7.12
C ILE A 423 -15.55 16.34 -6.54
N ASP A 424 -15.09 15.30 -7.22
CA ASP A 424 -15.05 13.93 -6.72
C ASP A 424 -13.61 13.60 -6.32
N ILE A 425 -13.39 13.27 -5.06
CA ILE A 425 -12.10 12.89 -4.51
C ILE A 425 -12.04 11.37 -4.43
N THR A 426 -11.11 10.76 -5.17
CA THR A 426 -10.87 9.32 -5.17
C THR A 426 -9.73 8.97 -4.22
N TYR A 427 -9.96 7.99 -3.37
CA TYR A 427 -8.98 7.46 -2.42
C TYR A 427 -8.35 6.14 -2.88
N SER A 428 -7.25 5.76 -2.25
CA SER A 428 -6.50 4.53 -2.55
C SER A 428 -7.28 3.23 -2.27
N ASP A 429 -8.28 3.27 -1.40
CA ASP A 429 -9.22 2.17 -1.13
C ASP A 429 -10.35 2.06 -2.17
N GLY A 430 -10.37 2.94 -3.17
CA GLY A 430 -11.40 3.02 -4.20
C GLY A 430 -12.65 3.80 -3.78
N SER A 431 -12.73 4.28 -2.55
CA SER A 431 -13.83 5.15 -2.12
C SER A 431 -13.77 6.51 -2.82
N VAL A 432 -14.93 7.09 -3.07
CA VAL A 432 -15.06 8.41 -3.69
C VAL A 432 -16.00 9.26 -2.85
N ILE A 433 -15.62 10.51 -2.60
CA ILE A 433 -16.49 11.49 -1.95
C ILE A 433 -16.67 12.71 -2.84
N ASN A 434 -17.89 13.25 -2.88
CA ASN A 434 -18.21 14.50 -3.57
C ASN A 434 -18.10 15.67 -2.59
N VAL A 435 -17.44 16.74 -3.03
CA VAL A 435 -17.29 17.99 -2.27
C VAL A 435 -17.77 19.17 -3.12
N GLN A 436 -18.72 19.91 -2.59
CA GLN A 436 -19.30 21.08 -3.26
C GLN A 436 -18.35 22.28 -3.22
N ALA A 437 -18.39 23.09 -4.26
CA ALA A 437 -17.68 24.36 -4.31
C ALA A 437 -18.34 25.40 -3.38
N VAL A 438 -17.50 26.10 -2.63
CA VAL A 438 -17.90 27.27 -1.84
C VAL A 438 -16.90 28.39 -2.11
N ASP A 439 -17.40 29.56 -2.49
CA ASP A 439 -16.58 30.77 -2.76
C ASP A 439 -15.41 30.52 -3.74
N GLY A 440 -15.66 29.69 -4.77
CA GLY A 440 -14.68 29.35 -5.80
C GLY A 440 -13.65 28.30 -5.42
N TYR A 441 -13.82 27.64 -4.29
CA TYR A 441 -12.94 26.56 -3.81
C TYR A 441 -13.75 25.34 -3.37
N ALA A 442 -13.14 24.15 -3.49
CA ALA A 442 -13.60 22.95 -2.80
C ALA A 442 -12.56 22.56 -1.74
N SER A 443 -13.01 22.47 -0.48
CA SER A 443 -12.13 22.11 0.63
C SER A 443 -11.94 20.60 0.70
N ILE A 444 -10.70 20.11 0.68
CA ILE A 444 -10.39 18.71 0.86
C ILE A 444 -10.65 18.32 2.32
N PRO A 445 -11.45 17.27 2.58
CA PRO A 445 -11.75 16.84 3.95
C PRO A 445 -10.51 16.47 4.75
N GLN A 446 -10.61 16.65 6.04
CA GLN A 446 -9.61 16.17 7.00
C GLN A 446 -9.56 14.64 7.01
N ALA A 447 -8.40 14.09 7.40
CA ALA A 447 -8.24 12.66 7.63
C ALA A 447 -9.32 12.15 8.62
N ASP A 448 -9.96 11.05 8.26
CA ASP A 448 -11.00 10.33 9.02
C ASP A 448 -10.56 8.94 9.45
N SER A 449 -9.34 8.56 9.11
CA SER A 449 -8.77 7.23 9.32
C SER A 449 -7.28 7.32 9.65
N ALA A 450 -6.72 6.21 10.10
CA ALA A 450 -5.34 6.14 10.55
C ALA A 450 -4.34 6.42 9.40
N TRP A 451 -3.26 7.14 9.70
CA TRP A 451 -2.14 7.34 8.77
C TRP A 451 -1.59 5.99 8.28
N GLY A 452 -1.36 5.87 6.99
CA GLY A 452 -0.90 4.62 6.37
C GLY A 452 -2.04 3.74 5.82
N SER A 453 -3.32 4.03 6.11
CA SER A 453 -4.45 3.24 5.66
C SER A 453 -5.15 3.78 4.41
N LYS A 454 -5.12 5.10 4.19
CA LYS A 454 -5.90 5.76 3.13
C LYS A 454 -5.18 6.98 2.58
N TYR A 455 -5.15 7.10 1.25
CA TYR A 455 -4.47 8.19 0.53
C TYR A 455 -5.38 8.77 -0.53
N ILE A 456 -5.27 10.06 -0.82
CA ILE A 456 -5.97 10.69 -1.95
C ILE A 456 -5.12 10.48 -3.21
N THR A 457 -5.74 9.92 -4.25
CA THR A 457 -5.05 9.55 -5.50
C THR A 457 -5.44 10.45 -6.67
N ARG A 458 -6.70 10.96 -6.68
CA ARG A 458 -7.24 11.71 -7.82
C ARG A 458 -8.36 12.64 -7.38
N ILE A 459 -8.52 13.73 -8.14
CA ILE A 459 -9.65 14.66 -8.01
C ILE A 459 -10.22 14.91 -9.41
N ASP A 460 -11.52 14.69 -9.58
CA ASP A 460 -12.28 14.95 -10.78
C ASP A 460 -13.20 16.15 -10.55
N PHE A 461 -13.41 16.97 -11.59
CA PHE A 461 -14.28 18.13 -11.51
C PHE A 461 -15.65 17.81 -12.10
N ASN A 462 -16.70 18.34 -11.48
CA ASN A 462 -18.06 18.30 -11.99
C ASN A 462 -18.52 19.72 -12.37
N VAL A 463 -19.15 19.84 -13.51
CA VAL A 463 -19.79 21.06 -13.98
C VAL A 463 -21.26 20.74 -14.22
N ASP A 464 -22.14 21.60 -13.73
CA ASP A 464 -23.57 21.52 -14.09
C ASP A 464 -23.67 21.89 -15.56
N GLY A 465 -24.24 20.97 -16.37
CA GLY A 465 -24.45 21.13 -17.81
C GLY A 465 -25.58 22.11 -18.14
#